data_22564fb78546f27ec712b35f9498426d
#
_entry.id   22564fb78546f27ec712b35f9498426d
#
_cell.length_a   1.000
_cell.length_b   1.000
_cell.length_c   1.000
_cell.angle_alpha   90.00
_cell.angle_beta   90.00
_cell.angle_gamma   90.00
#
_symmetry.space_group_name_H-M   'P 1'
#
loop_
_entity.id
_entity.type
_entity.pdbx_description
1 polymer ?
#
loop_
_entity_poly.entity_id
_entity_poly.type
_entity_poly.pdbx_seq_one_letter_code
_entity_poly.pdbx_strand_id
1 'polypeptide(L)'
;MSWVACVHFYLHFASAADAAIAKQELENFIYQEKHLERFLRVEHLEGNTITIQEVDNEIFDMEGIAMEIQNFCKQKFQQNLQGSWQEENRDVSHYINEMIDGKIESENGEWLLDYPIQVIRQLRAIAQIITKKT
;
A
#
# COMPACT_ATOMS: atom_id res chain seq x y z
N MET A 1 16.95 -9.11 -1.99
CA MET A 1 15.64 -9.30 -2.61
C MET A 1 14.61 -9.55 -1.52
N SER A 2 13.61 -8.71 -1.46
CA SER A 2 12.58 -8.81 -0.42
C SER A 2 11.36 -9.53 -0.97
N TRP A 3 10.86 -10.46 -0.20
CA TRP A 3 9.64 -11.18 -0.52
C TRP A 3 8.55 -10.68 0.41
N VAL A 4 7.36 -10.50 -0.11
CA VAL A 4 6.24 -10.04 0.70
C VAL A 4 5.63 -11.24 1.41
N ALA A 5 5.51 -11.14 2.72
CA ALA A 5 4.90 -12.19 3.53
C ALA A 5 3.39 -12.02 3.60
N CYS A 6 2.93 -10.79 3.71
CA CYS A 6 1.50 -10.52 3.71
C CYS A 6 1.23 -9.10 3.23
N VAL A 7 0.05 -8.92 2.64
CA VAL A 7 -0.45 -7.63 2.20
C VAL A 7 -1.88 -7.50 2.70
N HIS A 8 -2.18 -6.37 3.31
CA HIS A 8 -3.54 -6.10 3.72
C HIS A 8 -3.83 -4.61 3.52
N PHE A 9 -4.40 -4.29 2.37
CA PHE A 9 -4.86 -2.94 2.07
C PHE A 9 -6.37 -2.91 2.08
N TYR A 10 -6.93 -1.75 2.36
CA TYR A 10 -8.37 -1.62 2.37
C TYR A 10 -8.82 -0.20 2.07
N LEU A 11 -10.06 -0.10 1.63
CA LEU A 11 -10.75 1.14 1.30
C LEU A 11 -12.18 1.03 1.82
N HIS A 12 -12.72 2.15 2.24
CA HIS A 12 -14.10 2.21 2.72
C HIS A 12 -14.92 3.14 1.82
N PHE A 13 -16.16 2.74 1.56
CA PHE A 13 -17.04 3.50 0.69
C PHE A 13 -18.35 3.83 1.42
N ALA A 14 -19.10 4.78 0.85
CA ALA A 14 -20.34 5.25 1.47
C ALA A 14 -21.45 4.21 1.37
N SER A 15 -21.40 3.33 0.39
CA SER A 15 -22.43 2.32 0.18
C SER A 15 -21.83 1.05 -0.40
N ALA A 16 -22.57 -0.05 -0.27
CA ALA A 16 -22.17 -1.31 -0.87
C ALA A 16 -22.17 -1.21 -2.40
N ALA A 17 -23.04 -0.42 -2.99
CA ALA A 17 -23.06 -0.22 -4.43
C ALA A 17 -21.79 0.48 -4.91
N ASP A 18 -21.36 1.52 -4.18
CA ASP A 18 -20.11 2.20 -4.50
C ASP A 18 -18.91 1.27 -4.35
N ALA A 19 -18.92 0.44 -3.31
CA ALA A 19 -17.87 -0.54 -3.10
C ALA A 19 -17.81 -1.55 -4.24
N ALA A 20 -18.95 -2.01 -4.71
CA ALA A 20 -19.00 -2.97 -5.82
C ALA A 20 -18.42 -2.39 -7.11
N ILE A 21 -18.72 -1.13 -7.38
CA ILE A 21 -18.17 -0.43 -8.55
C ILE A 21 -16.66 -0.26 -8.39
N ALA A 22 -16.23 0.13 -7.20
CA ALA A 22 -14.81 0.31 -6.92
C ALA A 22 -14.03 -1.00 -7.04
N LYS A 23 -14.63 -2.10 -6.59
CA LYS A 23 -14.01 -3.42 -6.74
C LYS A 23 -13.73 -3.73 -8.21
N GLN A 24 -14.72 -3.49 -9.07
CA GLN A 24 -14.56 -3.74 -10.48
C GLN A 24 -13.44 -2.89 -11.09
N GLU A 25 -13.38 -1.63 -10.72
CA GLU A 25 -12.35 -0.73 -11.22
C GLU A 25 -10.96 -1.10 -10.70
N LEU A 26 -10.86 -1.50 -9.45
CA LEU A 26 -9.60 -1.97 -8.89
C LEU A 26 -9.13 -3.26 -9.56
N GLU A 27 -10.04 -4.18 -9.80
CA GLU A 27 -9.71 -5.42 -10.50
C GLU A 27 -9.18 -5.14 -11.90
N ASN A 28 -9.82 -4.22 -12.61
CA ASN A 28 -9.33 -3.84 -13.92
C ASN A 28 -7.93 -3.27 -13.87
N PHE A 29 -7.66 -2.42 -12.90
CA PHE A 29 -6.34 -1.82 -12.73
C PHE A 29 -5.30 -2.87 -12.35
N ILE A 30 -5.57 -3.65 -11.32
CA ILE A 30 -4.60 -4.61 -10.76
C ILE A 30 -4.40 -5.79 -11.72
N TYR A 31 -5.47 -6.29 -12.31
CA TYR A 31 -5.40 -7.50 -13.12
C TYR A 31 -5.08 -7.21 -14.58
N GLN A 32 -5.73 -6.23 -15.17
CA GLN A 32 -5.59 -5.99 -16.61
C GLN A 32 -4.48 -5.01 -16.96
N GLU A 33 -4.33 -3.95 -16.18
CA GLU A 33 -3.29 -2.97 -16.47
C GLU A 33 -1.94 -3.35 -15.88
N LYS A 34 -1.92 -3.89 -14.68
CA LYS A 34 -0.67 -4.22 -13.98
C LYS A 34 -0.31 -5.68 -13.99
N HIS A 35 -1.22 -6.54 -14.43
CA HIS A 35 -0.98 -7.99 -14.52
C HIS A 35 -0.58 -8.62 -13.18
N LEU A 36 -1.23 -8.18 -12.11
CA LEU A 36 -0.92 -8.63 -10.76
C LEU A 36 -1.93 -9.64 -10.22
N GLU A 37 -2.75 -10.24 -11.09
CA GLU A 37 -3.78 -11.18 -10.68
C GLU A 37 -3.23 -12.43 -10.00
N ARG A 38 -1.97 -12.78 -10.27
CA ARG A 38 -1.31 -13.90 -9.61
C ARG A 38 -0.88 -13.58 -8.19
N PHE A 39 -0.72 -12.31 -7.88
CA PHE A 39 -0.10 -11.88 -6.64
C PHE A 39 -1.07 -11.22 -5.68
N LEU A 40 -2.06 -10.53 -6.20
CA LEU A 40 -2.99 -9.76 -5.39
C LEU A 40 -4.42 -10.08 -5.75
N ARG A 41 -5.28 -10.09 -4.75
CA ARG A 41 -6.70 -10.34 -4.92
C ARG A 41 -7.50 -9.20 -4.29
N VAL A 42 -8.51 -8.73 -5.03
CA VAL A 42 -9.43 -7.70 -4.57
C VAL A 42 -10.71 -8.37 -4.11
N GLU A 43 -11.17 -8.06 -2.91
CA GLU A 43 -12.40 -8.63 -2.38
C GLU A 43 -13.30 -7.55 -1.80
N HIS A 44 -14.60 -7.73 -1.99
CA HIS A 44 -15.61 -6.89 -1.37
C HIS A 44 -16.08 -7.63 -0.12
N LEU A 45 -15.73 -7.09 1.04
CA LEU A 45 -16.17 -7.65 2.30
C LEU A 45 -17.60 -7.20 2.58
N GLU A 46 -18.19 -7.84 3.56
CA GLU A 46 -19.53 -7.48 3.99
C GLU A 46 -19.57 -5.98 4.33
N GLY A 47 -20.60 -5.31 3.80
CA GLY A 47 -20.71 -3.87 3.97
C GLY A 47 -20.03 -3.09 2.87
N ASN A 48 -19.27 -2.09 3.25
CA ASN A 48 -18.74 -1.08 2.33
C ASN A 48 -17.23 -1.11 2.17
N THR A 49 -16.58 -2.19 2.56
CA THR A 49 -15.13 -2.28 2.58
C THR A 49 -14.61 -3.15 1.43
N ILE A 50 -13.62 -2.64 0.73
CA ILE A 50 -12.86 -3.39 -0.27
C ILE A 50 -11.50 -3.68 0.34
N THR A 51 -11.02 -4.92 0.17
CA THR A 51 -9.68 -5.31 0.61
C THR A 51 -8.85 -5.77 -0.56
N ILE A 52 -7.54 -5.59 -0.43
CA ILE A 52 -6.55 -6.12 -1.36
C ILE A 52 -5.59 -6.96 -0.52
N GLN A 53 -5.47 -8.23 -0.87
CA GLN A 53 -4.67 -9.18 -0.12
C GLN A 53 -3.75 -9.94 -1.05
N GLU A 54 -2.68 -10.49 -0.50
CA GLU A 54 -1.77 -11.32 -1.28
C GLU A 54 -2.42 -12.67 -1.61
N VAL A 55 -2.11 -13.14 -2.80
CA VAL A 55 -2.41 -14.52 -3.23
C VAL A 55 -1.13 -15.33 -3.19
N ASP A 56 -0.04 -14.68 -3.59
CA ASP A 56 1.27 -15.29 -3.66
C ASP A 56 2.25 -14.32 -3.01
N ASN A 57 3.15 -14.85 -2.19
CA ASN A 57 4.13 -14.03 -1.49
C ASN A 57 5.41 -13.77 -2.30
N GLU A 58 5.40 -14.05 -3.58
CA GLU A 58 6.53 -13.80 -4.48
C GLU A 58 6.44 -12.44 -5.16
N ILE A 59 6.07 -11.42 -4.40
CA ILE A 59 5.92 -10.08 -4.94
C ILE A 59 7.22 -9.30 -4.76
N PHE A 60 7.73 -8.76 -5.87
CA PHE A 60 8.86 -7.85 -5.85
C PHE A 60 8.37 -6.42 -5.85
N ASP A 61 9.15 -5.54 -5.26
CA ASP A 61 8.89 -4.11 -5.31
C ASP A 61 7.47 -3.76 -4.83
N MET A 62 7.11 -4.30 -3.67
CA MET A 62 5.78 -4.03 -3.11
C MET A 62 5.60 -2.55 -2.83
N GLU A 63 6.66 -1.85 -2.51
CA GLU A 63 6.62 -0.41 -2.28
C GLU A 63 6.12 0.34 -3.51
N GLY A 64 6.70 0.03 -4.67
CA GLY A 64 6.29 0.64 -5.93
C GLY A 64 4.87 0.26 -6.30
N ILE A 65 4.52 -1.01 -6.13
CA ILE A 65 3.17 -1.49 -6.38
C ILE A 65 2.17 -0.79 -5.47
N ALA A 66 2.50 -0.67 -4.19
CA ALA A 66 1.63 -0.01 -3.22
C ALA A 66 1.40 1.45 -3.60
N MET A 67 2.45 2.14 -4.04
CA MET A 67 2.31 3.54 -4.47
C MET A 67 1.47 3.67 -5.73
N GLU A 68 1.61 2.76 -6.67
CA GLU A 68 0.79 2.78 -7.87
C GLU A 68 -0.68 2.58 -7.53
N ILE A 69 -0.97 1.63 -6.65
CA ILE A 69 -2.35 1.38 -6.21
C ILE A 69 -2.87 2.59 -5.44
N GLN A 70 -2.05 3.17 -4.56
CA GLN A 70 -2.42 4.37 -3.82
C GLN A 70 -2.77 5.52 -4.75
N ASN A 71 -1.94 5.76 -5.75
CA ASN A 71 -2.18 6.84 -6.71
C ASN A 71 -3.46 6.61 -7.49
N PHE A 72 -3.70 5.38 -7.89
CA PHE A 72 -4.95 5.03 -8.57
C PHE A 72 -6.17 5.31 -7.68
N CYS A 73 -6.11 4.87 -6.43
CA CYS A 73 -7.21 5.07 -5.48
C CYS A 73 -7.45 6.55 -5.21
N LYS A 74 -6.38 7.32 -5.09
CA LYS A 74 -6.49 8.75 -4.85
C LYS A 74 -7.15 9.46 -6.02
N GLN A 75 -6.75 9.11 -7.23
CA GLN A 75 -7.31 9.72 -8.43
C GLN A 75 -8.75 9.26 -8.69
N LYS A 76 -8.99 7.97 -8.55
CA LYS A 76 -10.26 7.40 -8.95
C LYS A 76 -11.35 7.57 -7.90
N PHE A 77 -10.99 7.41 -6.63
CA PHE A 77 -11.95 7.39 -5.54
C PHE A 77 -11.79 8.57 -4.57
N GLN A 78 -10.81 9.42 -4.81
CA GLN A 78 -10.50 10.55 -3.92
C GLN A 78 -10.27 10.09 -2.48
N GLN A 79 -9.63 8.95 -2.34
CA GLN A 79 -9.43 8.29 -1.06
C GLN A 79 -8.02 7.72 -1.02
N ASN A 80 -7.35 7.85 0.12
CA ASN A 80 -6.06 7.21 0.32
C ASN A 80 -6.26 5.74 0.64
N LEU A 81 -5.44 4.90 0.02
CA LEU A 81 -5.36 3.50 0.38
C LEU A 81 -4.90 3.39 1.83
N GLN A 82 -5.41 2.42 2.56
CA GLN A 82 -5.04 2.18 3.95
C GLN A 82 -4.50 0.77 4.09
N GLY A 83 -3.76 0.55 5.16
CA GLY A 83 -3.27 -0.78 5.46
C GLY A 83 -1.76 -0.89 5.42
N SER A 84 -1.29 -2.13 5.28
CA SER A 84 0.12 -2.44 5.45
C SER A 84 0.53 -3.65 4.63
N TRP A 85 1.84 -3.82 4.50
CA TRP A 85 2.43 -5.07 4.03
C TRP A 85 3.63 -5.39 4.89
N GLN A 86 4.02 -6.66 4.92
CA GLN A 86 5.16 -7.15 5.67
C GLN A 86 6.08 -7.94 4.74
N GLU A 87 7.37 -7.74 4.89
CA GLU A 87 8.37 -8.46 4.13
C GLU A 87 8.84 -9.69 4.92
N GLU A 88 9.02 -10.80 4.19
CA GLU A 88 9.30 -12.10 4.81
C GLU A 88 10.55 -12.10 5.68
N ASN A 89 11.60 -11.45 5.22
CA ASN A 89 12.90 -11.47 5.91
C ASN A 89 13.08 -10.30 6.88
N ARG A 90 12.01 -9.58 7.16
CA ARG A 90 12.07 -8.42 8.03
C ARG A 90 10.91 -8.46 9.00
N ASP A 91 11.21 -8.25 10.24
CA ASP A 91 10.19 -8.23 11.27
C ASP A 91 9.61 -6.83 11.40
N VAL A 92 9.27 -6.24 10.26
CA VAL A 92 8.79 -4.87 10.19
C VAL A 92 7.59 -4.82 9.24
N SER A 93 6.55 -4.17 9.70
CA SER A 93 5.38 -3.87 8.86
C SER A 93 5.50 -2.47 8.29
N HIS A 94 5.12 -2.34 7.03
CA HIS A 94 5.12 -1.06 6.34
C HIS A 94 3.69 -0.62 6.15
N TYR A 95 3.40 0.62 6.51
CA TYR A 95 2.04 1.15 6.46
C TYR A 95 1.92 2.17 5.35
N ILE A 96 0.84 2.06 4.58
CA ILE A 96 0.60 2.97 3.46
C ILE A 96 0.59 4.44 3.90
N ASN A 97 -0.07 4.73 5.02
CA ASN A 97 -0.14 6.10 5.49
C ASN A 97 1.23 6.67 5.86
N GLU A 98 2.11 5.85 6.43
CA GLU A 98 3.47 6.30 6.75
C GLU A 98 4.28 6.53 5.49
N MET A 99 4.06 5.71 4.47
CA MET A 99 4.69 5.85 3.18
C MET A 99 4.30 7.17 2.51
N ILE A 100 3.01 7.48 2.53
CA ILE A 100 2.48 8.72 1.96
C ILE A 100 3.05 9.93 2.72
N ASP A 101 3.17 9.82 4.02
CA ASP A 101 3.68 10.89 4.87
C ASP A 101 5.21 10.93 4.91
N GLY A 102 5.87 10.02 4.25
CA GLY A 102 7.32 9.97 4.22
C GLY A 102 7.95 9.48 5.51
N LYS A 103 7.25 8.65 6.28
CA LYS A 103 7.72 8.21 7.59
C LYS A 103 8.28 6.79 7.62
N ILE A 104 8.16 6.05 6.53
CA ILE A 104 8.60 4.65 6.50
C ILE A 104 10.12 4.54 6.52
N GLU A 105 10.61 3.65 7.34
CA GLU A 105 12.01 3.28 7.37
C GLU A 105 12.15 1.82 7.76
N SER A 106 13.31 1.26 7.49
CA SER A 106 13.61 -0.08 7.93
C SER A 106 13.96 -0.07 9.41
N GLU A 107 14.01 -1.26 9.99
CA GLU A 107 14.36 -1.46 11.39
C GLU A 107 15.74 -0.94 11.75
N ASN A 108 16.66 -0.91 10.80
CA ASN A 108 18.01 -0.40 11.01
C ASN A 108 18.19 1.03 10.53
N GLY A 109 17.10 1.71 10.24
CA GLY A 109 17.15 3.11 9.83
C GLY A 109 17.37 3.31 8.35
N GLU A 110 17.55 2.24 7.59
CA GLU A 110 17.70 2.35 6.16
C GLU A 110 16.36 2.45 5.47
N TRP A 111 16.38 3.00 4.27
CA TRP A 111 15.17 3.13 3.50
C TRP A 111 14.81 1.87 2.79
N LEU A 112 13.54 1.59 2.84
CA LEU A 112 12.97 0.44 2.15
C LEU A 112 12.38 0.84 0.82
N LEU A 113 12.03 2.11 0.66
CA LEU A 113 11.42 2.60 -0.56
C LEU A 113 12.48 3.01 -1.56
N ASP A 114 12.38 2.49 -2.77
CA ASP A 114 13.25 2.95 -3.85
C ASP A 114 12.80 4.28 -4.39
N TYR A 115 11.51 4.52 -4.33
CA TYR A 115 10.96 5.69 -4.94
C TYR A 115 10.13 6.50 -3.96
N PRO A 116 10.23 7.74 -4.05
CA PRO A 116 11.40 8.54 -4.42
C PRO A 116 12.30 8.62 -3.22
N ILE A 117 13.24 7.73 -3.19
CA ILE A 117 13.97 7.42 -1.96
C ILE A 117 14.62 8.64 -1.30
N GLN A 118 15.22 9.51 -2.09
CA GLN A 118 15.88 10.68 -1.51
C GLN A 118 14.89 11.64 -0.88
N VAL A 119 13.78 11.85 -1.55
CA VAL A 119 12.72 12.71 -1.03
C VAL A 119 12.12 12.10 0.22
N ILE A 120 11.84 10.81 0.19
CA ILE A 120 11.28 10.12 1.34
C ILE A 120 12.22 10.19 2.54
N ARG A 121 13.51 9.99 2.32
CA ARG A 121 14.50 10.11 3.40
C ARG A 121 14.51 11.49 4.02
N GLN A 122 14.43 12.51 3.19
CA GLN A 122 14.41 13.88 3.68
C GLN A 122 13.16 14.18 4.48
N LEU A 123 12.01 13.78 3.96
CA LEU A 123 10.74 13.95 4.65
C LEU A 123 10.72 13.19 5.96
N ARG A 124 11.24 11.98 5.95
CA ARG A 124 11.31 11.17 7.16
C ARG A 124 12.20 11.82 8.21
N ALA A 125 13.36 12.30 7.81
CA ALA A 125 14.26 12.95 8.74
C ALA A 125 13.58 14.14 9.41
N ILE A 126 12.88 14.95 8.64
CA ILE A 126 12.13 16.09 9.16
C ILE A 126 11.02 15.61 10.09
N ALA A 127 10.27 14.61 9.68
CA ALA A 127 9.17 14.07 10.47
C ALA A 127 9.67 13.52 11.81
N GLN A 128 10.80 12.84 11.81
CA GLN A 128 11.37 12.32 13.05
C GLN A 128 11.79 13.43 14.00
N ILE A 129 12.39 14.48 13.48
CA ILE A 129 12.77 15.63 14.29
C ILE A 129 11.53 16.26 14.93
N ILE A 130 10.50 16.46 14.15
CA ILE A 130 9.24 17.05 14.62
C ILE A 130 8.60 16.14 15.68
N THR A 131 8.52 14.85 15.38
CA THR A 131 7.89 13.88 16.28
C THR A 131 8.61 13.78 17.61
N LYS A 132 9.93 13.80 17.58
CA LYS A 132 10.72 13.72 18.81
C LYS A 132 10.59 14.95 19.68
N LYS A 133 10.23 16.07 19.11
CA LYS A 133 10.02 17.31 19.84
C LYS A 133 8.62 17.40 20.42
N THR A 134 7.74 16.57 19.97
CA THR A 134 6.39 16.51 20.49
C THR A 134 6.21 15.35 21.42
#